data_603ea4f051d5e94e0f90a0f934a03f87
#
_entry.id   603ea4f051d5e94e0f90a0f934a03f87
#
_cell.length_a   1.000
_cell.length_b   1.000
_cell.length_c   1.000
_cell.angle_alpha   90.00
_cell.angle_beta   90.00
_cell.angle_gamma   90.00
#
_symmetry.space_group_name_H-M   'P 1'
#
loop_
_entity.id
_entity.type
_entity.pdbx_description
1 polymer ?
#
loop_
_entity_poly.entity_id
_entity_poly.type
_entity_poly.pdbx_seq_one_letter_code
_entity_poly.pdbx_strand_id
1 'polypeptide(L)'
;MSIIHRMTVRARQDRSTRLGQCLARLDEVGRDIPGCLRLRIFSLRSDPLTWQVEGQWRSAAAREAFLGSEGLRRVLAQAIDEALFSHLECAVELQQQVA
;
A
#
# COMPACT_ATOMS: atom_id res chain seq x y z
N MET A 1 -1.79 0.95 -21.05
CA MET A 1 -1.49 1.92 -19.98
C MET A 1 -1.81 1.30 -18.64
N SER A 2 -0.90 1.39 -17.70
CA SER A 2 -1.15 0.96 -16.34
C SER A 2 -1.00 2.14 -15.37
N ILE A 3 -1.55 1.98 -14.18
CA ILE A 3 -1.52 3.00 -13.15
C ILE A 3 -0.69 2.45 -11.99
N ILE A 4 0.31 3.20 -11.57
CA ILE A 4 1.09 2.89 -10.38
C ILE A 4 0.65 3.80 -9.26
N HIS A 5 0.36 3.20 -8.14
CA HIS A 5 -0.04 3.89 -6.91
C HIS A 5 0.97 3.52 -5.83
N ARG A 6 1.48 4.53 -5.14
CA ARG A 6 2.39 4.34 -4.01
C ARG A 6 1.81 4.95 -2.77
N MET A 7 1.74 4.13 -1.74
CA MET A 7 1.38 4.58 -0.41
C MET A 7 2.64 4.50 0.44
N THR A 8 3.04 5.62 1.02
CA THR A 8 4.21 5.69 1.89
C THR A 8 3.73 5.84 3.32
N VAL A 9 4.16 4.91 4.18
CA VAL A 9 3.74 4.86 5.58
C VAL A 9 4.97 4.91 6.46
N ARG A 10 5.04 5.91 7.32
CA ARG A 10 6.17 6.04 8.24
C ARG A 10 5.80 5.46 9.59
N ALA A 11 6.54 4.46 10.03
CA ALA A 11 6.33 3.82 11.31
C ALA A 11 6.75 4.76 12.45
N ARG A 12 6.07 4.64 13.58
CA ARG A 12 6.56 5.20 14.83
C ARG A 12 7.78 4.41 15.28
N GLN A 13 8.64 5.04 16.05
CA GLN A 13 9.84 4.40 16.57
C GLN A 13 9.46 3.13 17.33
N ASP A 14 10.22 2.06 17.12
CA ASP A 14 10.01 0.74 17.71
C ASP A 14 8.72 0.01 17.22
N ARG A 15 8.05 0.54 16.19
CA ARG A 15 6.85 -0.06 15.65
C ARG A 15 7.00 -0.56 14.21
N SER A 16 8.18 -0.44 13.63
CA SER A 16 8.36 -0.74 12.20
C SER A 16 8.08 -2.21 11.85
N THR A 17 8.58 -3.14 12.65
CA THR A 17 8.35 -4.56 12.40
C THR A 17 6.86 -4.90 12.49
N ARG A 18 6.18 -4.37 13.49
CA ARG A 18 4.75 -4.60 13.66
C ARG A 18 3.95 -3.96 12.53
N LEU A 19 4.33 -2.77 12.11
CA LEU A 19 3.69 -2.12 10.96
C LEU A 19 3.84 -2.97 9.70
N GLY A 20 5.03 -3.50 9.45
CA GLY A 20 5.26 -4.38 8.31
C GLY A 20 4.39 -5.62 8.33
N GLN A 21 4.22 -6.24 9.49
CA GLN A 21 3.33 -7.39 9.65
C GLN A 21 1.87 -7.02 9.34
N CYS A 22 1.45 -5.85 9.80
CA CYS A 22 0.10 -5.35 9.54
C CYS A 22 -0.11 -5.07 8.05
N LEU A 23 0.82 -4.36 7.41
CA LEU A 23 0.74 -4.03 5.99
C LEU A 23 0.80 -5.26 5.09
N ALA A 24 1.53 -6.30 5.51
CA ALA A 24 1.65 -7.54 4.72
C ALA A 24 0.29 -8.17 4.42
N ARG A 25 -0.72 -7.92 5.23
CA ARG A 25 -2.07 -8.42 5.00
C ARG A 25 -2.72 -7.81 3.76
N LEU A 26 -2.21 -6.68 3.28
CA LEU A 26 -2.70 -6.05 2.06
C LEU A 26 -2.40 -6.88 0.81
N ASP A 27 -1.43 -7.79 0.86
CA ASP A 27 -1.12 -8.67 -0.26
C ASP A 27 -2.35 -9.51 -0.65
N GLU A 28 -3.04 -10.07 0.33
CA GLU A 28 -4.26 -10.84 0.09
C GLU A 28 -5.39 -9.94 -0.42
N VAL A 29 -5.51 -8.73 0.14
CA VAL A 29 -6.54 -7.79 -0.29
C VAL A 29 -6.35 -7.45 -1.78
N GLY A 30 -5.11 -7.18 -2.19
CA GLY A 30 -4.81 -6.86 -3.58
C GLY A 30 -5.12 -8.01 -4.52
N ARG A 31 -4.83 -9.24 -4.12
CA ARG A 31 -5.09 -10.42 -4.96
C ARG A 31 -6.57 -10.58 -5.30
N ASP A 32 -7.44 -10.15 -4.41
CA ASP A 32 -8.88 -10.27 -4.61
C ASP A 32 -9.47 -9.15 -5.49
N ILE A 33 -8.67 -8.16 -5.85
CA ILE A 33 -9.13 -7.05 -6.68
C ILE A 33 -8.88 -7.38 -8.17
N PRO A 34 -9.93 -7.51 -8.99
CA PRO A 34 -9.75 -7.67 -10.43
C PRO A 34 -9.01 -6.47 -11.01
N GLY A 35 -8.00 -6.73 -11.82
CA GLY A 35 -7.18 -5.66 -12.39
C GLY A 35 -5.94 -5.31 -11.58
N CYS A 36 -5.72 -5.96 -10.45
CA CYS A 36 -4.46 -5.86 -9.74
C CYS A 36 -3.38 -6.61 -10.53
N LEU A 37 -2.42 -5.88 -11.07
CA LEU A 37 -1.33 -6.48 -11.83
C LEU A 37 -0.17 -6.86 -10.91
N ARG A 38 0.06 -6.07 -9.88
CA ARG A 38 1.14 -6.31 -8.93
C ARG A 38 0.91 -5.49 -7.67
N LEU A 39 1.23 -6.07 -6.53
CA LEU A 39 1.25 -5.35 -5.25
C LEU A 39 2.53 -5.72 -4.51
N ARG A 40 3.28 -4.71 -4.10
CA ARG A 40 4.53 -4.89 -3.37
C ARG A 40 4.48 -4.11 -2.06
N ILE A 41 4.98 -4.72 -1.01
CA ILE A 41 5.04 -4.12 0.32
C ILE A 41 6.46 -4.31 0.83
N PHE A 42 7.15 -3.21 1.13
CA PHE A 42 8.55 -3.26 1.54
C PHE A 42 8.95 -2.03 2.34
N SER A 43 9.98 -2.18 3.17
CA SER A 43 10.60 -1.03 3.83
C SER A 43 11.79 -0.54 3.01
N LEU A 44 12.11 0.74 3.13
CA LEU A 44 13.25 1.33 2.42
C LEU A 44 14.54 0.97 3.15
N ARG A 45 15.58 0.61 2.37
CA ARG A 45 16.90 0.32 2.94
C ARG A 45 17.51 1.53 3.62
N SER A 46 17.30 2.71 3.05
CA SER A 46 17.84 3.96 3.57
C SER A 46 17.10 4.46 4.80
N ASP A 47 15.88 3.97 5.03
CA ASP A 47 15.05 4.39 6.16
C ASP A 47 14.11 3.24 6.56
N PRO A 48 14.55 2.38 7.49
CA PRO A 48 13.75 1.21 7.88
C PRO A 48 12.41 1.54 8.54
N LEU A 49 12.18 2.79 8.93
CA LEU A 49 10.89 3.22 9.45
C LEU A 49 9.90 3.55 8.35
N THR A 50 10.36 3.70 7.12
CA THR A 50 9.50 4.05 5.99
C THR A 50 9.13 2.80 5.20
N TRP A 51 7.83 2.53 5.12
CA TRP A 51 7.28 1.43 4.35
C TRP A 51 6.59 1.96 3.10
N GLN A 52 6.64 1.18 2.04
CA GLN A 52 5.90 1.48 0.82
C GLN A 52 4.98 0.33 0.45
N VAL A 53 3.78 0.70 0.04
CA VAL A 53 2.81 -0.21 -0.58
C VAL A 53 2.67 0.30 -2.02
N GLU A 54 3.20 -0.47 -2.95
CA GLU A 54 3.20 -0.10 -4.37
C GLU A 54 2.26 -1.03 -5.12
N GLY A 55 1.23 -0.45 -5.72
CA GLY A 55 0.27 -1.19 -6.51
C GLY A 55 0.34 -0.79 -7.97
N GLN A 56 0.28 -1.79 -8.86
CA GLN A 56 0.14 -1.58 -10.28
C GLN A 56 -1.21 -2.11 -10.71
N TRP A 57 -2.01 -1.25 -11.34
CA TRP A 57 -3.41 -1.51 -11.63
C TRP A 57 -3.66 -1.40 -13.13
N ARG A 58 -4.52 -2.27 -13.64
CA ARG A 58 -4.93 -2.23 -15.05
C ARG A 58 -5.70 -0.97 -15.40
N SER A 59 -6.41 -0.40 -14.45
CA SER A 59 -7.28 0.74 -14.68
C SER A 59 -7.46 1.57 -13.41
N ALA A 60 -7.95 2.78 -13.55
CA ALA A 60 -8.31 3.63 -12.43
C ALA A 60 -9.40 2.98 -11.57
N ALA A 61 -10.35 2.28 -12.21
CA ALA A 61 -11.42 1.60 -11.49
C ALA A 61 -10.88 0.51 -10.56
N ALA A 62 -9.88 -0.26 -11.00
CA ALA A 62 -9.25 -1.28 -10.18
C ALA A 62 -8.55 -0.66 -8.97
N ARG A 63 -7.80 0.42 -9.19
CA ARG A 63 -7.15 1.16 -8.09
C ARG A 63 -8.19 1.67 -7.08
N GLU A 64 -9.27 2.27 -7.57
CA GLU A 64 -10.33 2.79 -6.71
C GLU A 64 -11.02 1.66 -5.92
N ALA A 65 -11.19 0.50 -6.54
CA ALA A 65 -11.74 -0.66 -5.86
C ALA A 65 -10.84 -1.09 -4.69
N PHE A 66 -9.52 -1.05 -4.87
CA PHE A 66 -8.58 -1.33 -3.79
C PHE A 66 -8.66 -0.27 -2.69
N LEU A 67 -8.64 1.01 -3.06
CA LEU A 67 -8.66 2.12 -2.09
C LEU A 67 -9.96 2.18 -1.31
N GLY A 68 -11.08 1.74 -1.90
CA GLY A 68 -12.37 1.67 -1.23
C GLY A 68 -12.68 0.32 -0.58
N SER A 69 -11.74 -0.62 -0.62
CA SER A 69 -12.00 -1.97 -0.13
C SER A 69 -12.09 -2.01 1.39
N GLU A 70 -12.92 -2.93 1.87
CA GLU A 70 -13.04 -3.21 3.30
C GLU A 70 -11.72 -3.75 3.86
N GLY A 71 -11.00 -4.56 3.07
CA GLY A 71 -9.72 -5.12 3.48
C GLY A 71 -8.69 -4.05 3.80
N LEU A 72 -8.55 -3.06 2.93
CA LEU A 72 -7.64 -1.93 3.19
C LEU A 72 -8.07 -1.15 4.42
N ARG A 73 -9.37 -0.89 4.54
CA ARG A 73 -9.91 -0.16 5.68
C ARG A 73 -9.59 -0.87 6.99
N ARG A 74 -9.75 -2.18 7.04
CA ARG A 74 -9.47 -2.97 8.25
C ARG A 74 -7.99 -2.93 8.62
N VAL A 75 -7.12 -3.06 7.62
CA VAL A 75 -5.67 -3.00 7.87
C VAL A 75 -5.26 -1.65 8.42
N LEU A 76 -5.75 -0.56 7.81
CA LEU A 76 -5.43 0.79 8.28
C LEU A 76 -6.03 1.07 9.65
N ALA A 77 -7.26 0.61 9.90
CA ALA A 77 -7.89 0.78 11.21
C ALA A 77 -7.07 0.08 12.30
N GLN A 78 -6.59 -1.13 12.05
CA GLN A 78 -5.74 -1.84 13.00
C GLN A 78 -4.44 -1.08 13.25
N ALA A 79 -3.80 -0.58 12.19
CA ALA A 79 -2.57 0.18 12.32
C ALA A 79 -2.78 1.47 13.12
N ILE A 80 -3.93 2.12 12.96
CA ILE A 80 -4.30 3.30 13.75
C ILE A 80 -4.53 2.93 15.20
N ASP A 81 -5.30 1.88 15.46
CA ASP A 81 -5.61 1.44 16.82
C ASP A 81 -4.35 1.08 17.61
N GLU A 82 -3.37 0.47 16.96
CA GLU A 82 -2.11 0.10 17.60
C GLU A 82 -1.07 1.23 17.55
N ALA A 83 -1.42 2.37 17.00
CA ALA A 83 -0.53 3.53 16.87
C ALA A 83 0.79 3.17 16.17
N LEU A 84 0.72 2.44 15.05
CA LEU A 84 1.90 1.91 14.39
C LEU A 84 2.61 2.93 13.51
N PHE A 85 1.90 3.94 13.02
CA PHE A 85 2.49 4.90 12.10
C PHE A 85 2.14 6.34 12.49
N SER A 86 3.00 7.27 12.06
CA SER A 86 2.82 8.70 12.30
C SER A 86 2.43 9.47 11.04
N HIS A 87 2.66 8.87 9.87
CA HIS A 87 2.51 9.55 8.59
C HIS A 87 2.05 8.57 7.54
N LEU A 88 1.16 9.03 6.66
CA LEU A 88 0.73 8.25 5.51
C LEU A 88 0.51 9.21 4.33
N GLU A 89 1.13 8.91 3.20
CA GLU A 89 0.99 9.67 1.97
C GLU A 89 0.65 8.74 0.81
N CYS A 90 -0.12 9.25 -0.13
CA CYS A 90 -0.46 8.51 -1.35
C CYS A 90 -0.06 9.32 -2.56
N ALA A 91 0.56 8.65 -3.54
CA ALA A 91 0.91 9.23 -4.81
C ALA A 91 0.47 8.30 -5.93
N VAL A 92 0.06 8.88 -7.05
CA VAL A 92 -0.39 8.12 -8.22
C VAL A 92 0.43 8.53 -9.43
N GLU A 93 0.93 7.55 -10.18
CA GLU A 93 1.64 7.77 -11.43
C GLU A 93 0.95 7.01 -12.54
N LEU A 94 0.79 7.68 -13.68
CA LEU A 94 0.33 7.03 -14.90
C LEU A 94 1.56 6.52 -15.64
N GLN A 95 1.58 5.21 -15.88
CA GLN A 95 2.65 4.61 -16.66
C GLN A 95 2.15 4.40 -18.07
N GLN A 96 2.70 5.17 -19.01
CA GLN A 96 2.42 4.98 -20.41
C GLN A 96 3.44 4.02 -20.99
N GLN A 97 2.94 2.98 -21.67
CA GLN A 97 3.81 2.16 -22.48
C GLN A 97 4.19 2.94 -23.71
N VAL A 98 5.49 3.18 -23.87
CA VAL A 98 6.02 3.69 -25.11
C VAL A 98 6.20 2.50 -26.03
N ALA A 99 5.49 2.53 -27.12
CA ALA A 99 5.59 1.48 -28.11
C ALA A 99 6.95 1.56 -28.83
#